data_b5117440e81f6266a4b749d0e4df8dd7
#
_entry.id   b5117440e81f6266a4b749d0e4df8dd7
#
_cell.length_a   1.000
_cell.length_b   1.000
_cell.length_c   1.000
_cell.angle_alpha   90.00
_cell.angle_beta   90.00
_cell.angle_gamma   90.00
#
_symmetry.space_group_name_H-M   'P 1'
#
loop_
_entity.id
_entity.type
_entity.pdbx_description
1 polymer ?
#
loop_
_entity_poly.entity_id
_entity_poly.type
_entity_poly.pdbx_seq_one_letter_code
_entity_poly.pdbx_strand_id
1 'polypeptide(L)'
;PKEIIERMEDGRAVLYASEHSAAATERRAQRTWPKFATAYASVRRSEEAGIRELAETAFHVQAPLGTVDAQDRREQGWFVVRAFDHDEVDAALSEEPVTPQDIHVGDRIRLTRSQITDWRVILPEEMYGPDRSDALLAAIDRLLGLA
;
A
#
# COMPACT_ATOMS: atom_id res chain seq x y z
N PRO A 1 1.69 -22.55 1.62
CA PRO A 1 2.73 -23.56 1.70
C PRO A 1 3.26 -23.98 0.34
N LYS A 2 4.49 -24.37 0.35
CA LYS A 2 5.19 -24.78 -0.85
C LYS A 2 4.53 -25.94 -1.56
N GLU A 3 4.03 -26.88 -0.80
CA GLU A 3 3.38 -28.06 -1.33
C GLU A 3 2.18 -27.72 -2.19
N ILE A 4 1.48 -26.68 -1.83
CA ILE A 4 0.34 -26.23 -2.61
C ILE A 4 0.78 -25.76 -3.99
N ILE A 5 1.86 -24.98 -4.03
CA ILE A 5 2.39 -24.48 -5.29
C ILE A 5 2.89 -25.62 -6.17
N GLU A 6 3.59 -26.57 -5.59
CA GLU A 6 4.12 -27.70 -6.33
C GLU A 6 3.05 -28.62 -6.91
N ARG A 7 1.91 -28.69 -6.25
CA ARG A 7 0.80 -29.51 -6.70
C ARG A 7 -0.09 -28.84 -7.73
N MET A 8 0.18 -27.60 -8.01
CA MET A 8 -0.63 -26.81 -8.92
C MET A 8 -0.12 -26.84 -10.33
N GLU A 9 0.11 -28.02 -10.80
CA GLU A 9 0.60 -28.25 -12.15
C GLU A 9 -0.36 -27.75 -13.19
N ASP A 10 -1.65 -27.75 -12.89
CA ASP A 10 -2.66 -27.23 -13.80
C ASP A 10 -2.79 -25.70 -13.70
N GLY A 11 -2.11 -25.07 -12.75
CA GLY A 11 -2.18 -23.62 -12.54
C GLY A 11 -3.48 -23.10 -11.96
N ARG A 12 -4.51 -23.94 -11.94
CA ARG A 12 -5.84 -23.53 -11.52
C ARG A 12 -5.90 -23.26 -10.02
N ALA A 13 -5.31 -24.14 -9.24
CA ALA A 13 -5.31 -23.97 -7.79
C ALA A 13 -4.37 -22.86 -7.34
N VAL A 14 -3.28 -22.59 -8.10
CA VAL A 14 -2.41 -21.44 -7.83
C VAL A 14 -3.18 -20.14 -8.01
N LEU A 15 -3.91 -20.01 -9.11
CA LEU A 15 -4.72 -18.83 -9.38
C LEU A 15 -5.77 -18.62 -8.30
N TYR A 16 -6.44 -19.68 -7.89
CA TYR A 16 -7.45 -19.60 -6.82
C TYR A 16 -6.83 -19.11 -5.51
N ALA A 17 -5.69 -19.66 -5.11
CA ALA A 17 -5.03 -19.26 -3.88
C ALA A 17 -4.58 -17.79 -3.95
N SER A 18 -4.09 -17.35 -5.10
CA SER A 18 -3.66 -15.96 -5.29
C SER A 18 -4.83 -14.99 -5.19
N GLU A 19 -5.95 -15.32 -5.80
CA GLU A 19 -7.15 -14.49 -5.73
C GLU A 19 -7.69 -14.41 -4.31
N HIS A 20 -7.71 -15.54 -3.61
CA HIS A 20 -8.14 -15.58 -2.22
C HIS A 20 -7.23 -14.74 -1.32
N SER A 21 -5.92 -14.85 -1.51
CA SER A 21 -4.94 -14.07 -0.76
C SER A 21 -5.07 -12.58 -1.06
N ALA A 22 -5.30 -12.21 -2.31
CA ALA A 22 -5.48 -10.82 -2.71
C ALA A 22 -6.72 -10.23 -2.06
N ALA A 23 -7.83 -10.99 -2.02
CA ALA A 23 -9.05 -10.52 -1.38
C ALA A 23 -8.87 -10.33 0.13
N ALA A 24 -8.13 -11.24 0.77
CA ALA A 24 -7.83 -11.12 2.20
C ALA A 24 -6.96 -9.90 2.49
N THR A 25 -5.97 -9.65 1.64
CA THR A 25 -5.09 -8.49 1.74
C THR A 25 -5.89 -7.20 1.61
N GLU A 26 -6.76 -7.14 0.61
CA GLU A 26 -7.59 -5.96 0.41
C GLU A 26 -8.50 -5.70 1.60
N ARG A 27 -9.14 -6.73 2.14
CA ARG A 27 -10.00 -6.58 3.32
C ARG A 27 -9.20 -6.07 4.51
N ARG A 28 -7.99 -6.56 4.69
CA ARG A 28 -7.11 -6.13 5.78
C ARG A 28 -6.68 -4.68 5.60
N ALA A 29 -6.33 -4.31 4.37
CA ALA A 29 -5.96 -2.93 4.07
C ALA A 29 -7.11 -1.97 4.36
N GLN A 30 -8.32 -2.32 3.95
CA GLN A 30 -9.50 -1.49 4.19
C GLN A 30 -9.82 -1.39 5.68
N ARG A 31 -9.74 -2.50 6.40
CA ARG A 31 -10.02 -2.51 7.83
C ARG A 31 -9.02 -1.68 8.64
N THR A 32 -7.75 -1.67 8.23
CA THR A 32 -6.69 -0.95 8.94
C THR A 32 -6.43 0.44 8.39
N TRP A 33 -7.17 0.87 7.38
CA TRP A 33 -6.99 2.17 6.75
C TRP A 33 -6.97 3.34 7.75
N PRO A 34 -7.84 3.37 8.78
CA PRO A 34 -7.78 4.46 9.76
C PRO A 34 -6.41 4.58 10.45
N LYS A 35 -5.70 3.48 10.63
CA LYS A 35 -4.35 3.52 11.24
C LYS A 35 -3.32 4.07 10.27
N PHE A 36 -3.43 3.74 8.98
CA PHE A 36 -2.61 4.35 7.95
C PHE A 36 -2.83 5.88 7.93
N ALA A 37 -4.09 6.30 7.98
CA ALA A 37 -4.43 7.73 7.99
C ALA A 37 -3.88 8.43 9.23
N THR A 38 -3.97 7.79 10.39
CA THR A 38 -3.41 8.33 11.64
C THR A 38 -1.89 8.46 11.52
N ALA A 39 -1.21 7.45 10.99
CA ALA A 39 0.23 7.48 10.80
C ALA A 39 0.63 8.64 9.88
N TYR A 40 -0.06 8.79 8.76
CA TYR A 40 0.20 9.87 7.81
C TYR A 40 0.06 11.24 8.48
N ALA A 41 -1.03 11.46 9.21
CA ALA A 41 -1.27 12.71 9.90
C ALA A 41 -0.18 13.01 10.94
N SER A 42 0.26 12.00 11.68
CA SER A 42 1.31 12.15 12.68
C SER A 42 2.65 12.55 12.05
N VAL A 43 3.02 11.91 10.94
CA VAL A 43 4.26 12.22 10.24
C VAL A 43 4.20 13.63 9.64
N ARG A 44 3.07 14.02 9.06
CA ARG A 44 2.93 15.36 8.50
C ARG A 44 3.02 16.43 9.58
N ARG A 45 2.41 16.22 10.73
CA ARG A 45 2.52 17.17 11.85
C ARG A 45 3.96 17.27 12.34
N SER A 46 4.69 16.18 12.38
CA SER A 46 6.09 16.19 12.80
C SER A 46 6.95 16.98 11.83
N GLU A 47 6.71 16.84 10.54
CA GLU A 47 7.42 17.60 9.52
C GLU A 47 7.17 19.09 9.65
N GLU A 48 5.91 19.48 9.86
CA GLU A 48 5.52 20.88 10.07
C GLU A 48 6.15 21.48 11.33
N ALA A 49 6.39 20.64 12.34
CA ALA A 49 7.07 21.04 13.57
C ALA A 49 8.57 21.01 13.45
N GLY A 50 9.12 20.65 12.30
CA GLY A 50 10.57 20.60 12.07
C GLY A 50 11.25 19.38 12.67
N ILE A 51 10.50 18.34 13.03
CA ILE A 51 11.06 17.10 13.57
C ILE A 51 11.61 16.27 12.42
N ARG A 52 12.88 15.89 12.51
CA ARG A 52 13.59 15.24 11.40
C ARG A 52 13.58 13.72 11.44
N GLU A 53 13.24 13.14 12.56
CA GLU A 53 13.31 11.69 12.76
C GLU A 53 12.42 10.91 11.80
N LEU A 54 11.38 11.55 11.29
CA LEU A 54 10.44 10.93 10.35
C LEU A 54 10.50 11.56 8.95
N ALA A 55 11.53 12.35 8.66
CA ALA A 55 11.59 13.13 7.41
C ALA A 55 11.67 12.25 6.15
N GLU A 56 12.20 11.05 6.27
CA GLU A 56 12.35 10.14 5.13
C GLU A 56 11.26 9.07 5.07
N THR A 57 10.23 9.21 5.89
CA THR A 57 9.12 8.27 5.88
C THR A 57 8.36 8.33 4.56
N ALA A 58 8.12 7.19 3.95
CA ALA A 58 7.39 7.09 2.70
C ALA A 58 6.08 6.33 2.92
N PHE A 59 5.00 6.84 2.32
CA PHE A 59 3.68 6.23 2.36
C PHE A 59 3.33 5.73 0.97
N HIS A 60 3.03 4.46 0.85
CA HIS A 60 2.66 3.84 -0.42
C HIS A 60 1.30 3.18 -0.32
N VAL A 61 0.55 3.25 -1.40
CA VAL A 61 -0.72 2.54 -1.55
C VAL A 61 -0.68 1.71 -2.81
N GLN A 62 -1.39 0.60 -2.80
CA GLN A 62 -1.55 -0.25 -3.97
C GLN A 62 -2.97 -0.13 -4.47
N ALA A 63 -3.14 -0.07 -5.77
CA ALA A 63 -4.46 0.00 -6.39
C ALA A 63 -4.42 -0.65 -7.78
N PRO A 64 -5.59 -1.12 -8.28
CA PRO A 64 -5.65 -1.69 -9.61
C PRO A 64 -5.34 -0.65 -10.69
N LEU A 65 -4.57 -1.05 -11.69
CA LEU A 65 -4.34 -0.24 -12.88
C LEU A 65 -5.52 -0.40 -13.84
N GLY A 66 -5.65 0.54 -14.78
CA GLY A 66 -6.83 0.60 -15.64
C GLY A 66 -6.98 -0.52 -16.66
N THR A 67 -5.87 -1.15 -17.06
CA THR A 67 -5.89 -2.17 -18.10
C THR A 67 -6.04 -3.57 -17.52
N VAL A 68 -6.92 -4.36 -18.09
CA VAL A 68 -7.21 -5.73 -17.66
C VAL A 68 -6.37 -6.69 -18.51
N ASP A 69 -5.84 -7.76 -17.91
CA ASP A 69 -5.08 -8.76 -18.66
C ASP A 69 -6.01 -9.74 -19.41
N ALA A 70 -5.40 -10.72 -20.11
CA ALA A 70 -6.16 -11.68 -20.91
C ALA A 70 -7.15 -12.53 -20.09
N GLN A 71 -7.01 -12.58 -18.78
CA GLN A 71 -7.90 -13.33 -17.89
C GLN A 71 -8.84 -12.42 -17.12
N ASP A 72 -9.07 -11.21 -17.59
CA ASP A 72 -9.92 -10.19 -16.97
C ASP A 72 -9.44 -9.76 -15.57
N ARG A 73 -8.15 -9.87 -15.32
CA ARG A 73 -7.55 -9.39 -14.06
C ARG A 73 -6.83 -8.09 -14.31
N ARG A 74 -6.85 -7.22 -13.30
CA ARG A 74 -6.11 -5.97 -13.34
C ARG A 74 -4.79 -6.12 -12.63
N GLU A 75 -3.74 -5.62 -13.26
CA GLU A 75 -2.45 -5.49 -12.59
C GLU A 75 -2.58 -4.48 -11.46
N GLN A 76 -1.90 -4.74 -10.34
CA GLN A 76 -1.85 -3.82 -9.21
C GLN A 76 -0.61 -2.94 -9.35
N GLY A 77 -0.79 -1.66 -9.09
CA GLY A 77 0.32 -0.71 -9.09
C GLY A 77 0.57 -0.17 -7.70
N TRP A 78 1.83 0.11 -7.37
CA TRP A 78 2.21 0.78 -6.15
C TRP A 78 2.42 2.27 -6.44
N PHE A 79 1.88 3.10 -5.56
CA PHE A 79 1.91 4.55 -5.71
C PHE A 79 2.47 5.19 -4.47
N VAL A 80 3.30 6.22 -4.66
CA VAL A 80 3.78 7.05 -3.55
C VAL A 80 2.71 8.09 -3.26
N VAL A 81 2.30 8.18 -2.00
CA VAL A 81 1.30 9.17 -1.57
C VAL A 81 1.96 10.55 -1.54
N ARG A 82 1.37 11.50 -2.24
CA ARG A 82 1.81 12.89 -2.29
C ARG A 82 0.96 13.80 -1.42
N ALA A 83 -0.33 13.52 -1.34
CA ALA A 83 -1.25 14.24 -0.49
C ALA A 83 -2.40 13.32 -0.13
N PHE A 84 -3.01 13.57 1.00
CA PHE A 84 -4.08 12.73 1.53
C PHE A 84 -5.13 13.64 2.13
N ASP A 85 -6.38 13.46 1.71
CA ASP A 85 -7.51 14.23 2.23
C ASP A 85 -8.70 13.30 2.41
N HIS A 86 -9.00 12.95 3.65
CA HIS A 86 -10.10 12.06 4.03
C HIS A 86 -10.11 10.76 3.23
N ASP A 87 -10.93 10.68 2.17
CA ASP A 87 -11.09 9.47 1.38
C ASP A 87 -10.39 9.54 0.01
N GLU A 88 -9.63 10.60 -0.23
CA GLU A 88 -8.92 10.75 -1.49
C GLU A 88 -7.42 10.82 -1.28
N VAL A 89 -6.70 10.11 -2.14
CA VAL A 89 -5.24 10.06 -2.12
C VAL A 89 -4.72 10.59 -3.44
N ASP A 90 -3.87 11.61 -3.37
CA ASP A 90 -3.13 12.08 -4.53
C ASP A 90 -1.78 11.36 -4.52
N ALA A 91 -1.52 10.57 -5.55
CA ALA A 91 -0.38 9.67 -5.56
C ALA A 91 0.29 9.64 -6.92
N ALA A 92 1.53 9.17 -6.95
CA ALA A 92 2.30 9.02 -8.18
C ALA A 92 2.75 7.57 -8.32
N LEU A 93 2.65 7.02 -9.52
CA LEU A 93 3.07 5.65 -9.78
C LEU A 93 4.57 5.51 -9.47
N SER A 94 4.94 4.50 -8.70
CA SER A 94 6.31 4.32 -8.23
C SER A 94 7.10 3.27 -8.99
N GLU A 95 6.42 2.37 -9.72
CA GLU A 95 7.08 1.30 -10.47
C GLU A 95 6.41 1.14 -11.83
N GLU A 96 7.21 0.87 -12.87
CA GLU A 96 6.67 0.64 -14.20
C GLU A 96 5.76 -0.59 -14.20
N PRO A 97 4.60 -0.53 -14.87
CA PRO A 97 3.72 -1.69 -14.98
C PRO A 97 4.38 -2.81 -15.79
N VAL A 98 4.04 -4.04 -15.44
CA VAL A 98 4.49 -5.21 -16.19
C VAL A 98 3.66 -5.35 -17.48
N THR A 99 2.36 -5.12 -17.37
CA THR A 99 1.44 -5.10 -18.53
C THR A 99 1.43 -3.71 -19.14
N PRO A 100 1.42 -3.59 -20.47
CA PRO A 100 1.34 -2.26 -21.11
C PRO A 100 0.15 -1.45 -20.60
N GLN A 101 0.42 -0.24 -20.13
CA GLN A 101 -0.56 0.68 -19.55
C GLN A 101 -0.33 2.08 -20.12
N ASP A 102 -1.36 2.92 -19.97
CA ASP A 102 -1.24 4.34 -20.33
C ASP A 102 -0.66 5.18 -19.19
N ILE A 103 -0.23 4.54 -18.13
CA ILE A 103 0.35 5.21 -16.95
C ILE A 103 1.81 4.80 -16.79
N HIS A 104 2.66 5.76 -16.42
CA HIS A 104 4.10 5.57 -16.26
C HIS A 104 4.57 6.08 -14.92
N VAL A 105 5.77 5.65 -14.51
CA VAL A 105 6.38 6.10 -13.26
C VAL A 105 6.38 7.62 -13.19
N GLY A 106 5.95 8.14 -12.08
CA GLY A 106 5.85 9.57 -11.85
C GLY A 106 4.52 10.18 -12.22
N ASP A 107 3.70 9.49 -13.00
CA ASP A 107 2.37 10.01 -13.35
C ASP A 107 1.50 10.08 -12.11
N ARG A 108 0.82 11.21 -11.97
CA ARG A 108 -0.03 11.44 -10.80
C ARG A 108 -1.45 11.00 -11.08
N ILE A 109 -2.07 10.45 -10.04
CA ILE A 109 -3.43 9.95 -10.12
C ILE A 109 -4.11 10.24 -8.79
N ARG A 110 -5.42 10.44 -8.82
CA ARG A 110 -6.23 10.56 -7.61
C ARG A 110 -6.95 9.24 -7.41
N LEU A 111 -6.76 8.67 -6.23
CA LEU A 111 -7.38 7.40 -5.85
C LEU A 111 -8.37 7.65 -4.73
N THR A 112 -9.50 6.95 -4.76
CA THR A 112 -10.41 6.93 -3.62
C THR A 112 -10.04 5.78 -2.70
N ARG A 113 -10.39 5.91 -1.43
CA ARG A 113 -10.13 4.87 -0.43
C ARG A 113 -10.60 3.50 -0.89
N SER A 114 -11.76 3.42 -1.54
CA SER A 114 -12.32 2.14 -1.98
C SER A 114 -11.49 1.42 -3.03
N GLN A 115 -10.58 2.13 -3.72
CA GLN A 115 -9.71 1.54 -4.72
C GLN A 115 -8.43 0.94 -4.14
N ILE A 116 -8.14 1.22 -2.87
CA ILE A 116 -6.90 0.80 -2.24
C ILE A 116 -6.99 -0.68 -1.87
N THR A 117 -6.04 -1.46 -2.37
CA THR A 117 -5.98 -2.90 -2.14
C THR A 117 -4.91 -3.31 -1.14
N ASP A 118 -3.97 -2.42 -0.90
CA ASP A 118 -2.91 -2.64 0.10
C ASP A 118 -2.26 -1.30 0.42
N TRP A 119 -1.51 -1.24 1.51
CA TRP A 119 -0.72 -0.07 1.84
C TRP A 119 0.53 -0.49 2.58
N ARG A 120 1.53 0.37 2.57
CA ARG A 120 2.74 0.18 3.37
C ARG A 120 3.32 1.52 3.75
N VAL A 121 3.99 1.56 4.90
CA VAL A 121 4.70 2.73 5.39
C VAL A 121 6.14 2.32 5.63
N ILE A 122 7.05 3.06 5.03
CA ILE A 122 8.48 2.79 5.14
C ILE A 122 9.07 3.82 6.08
N LEU A 123 9.32 3.40 7.32
CA LEU A 123 10.04 4.19 8.31
C LEU A 123 11.54 4.05 8.05
N PRO A 124 12.38 4.89 8.67
CA PRO A 124 13.83 4.84 8.40
C PRO A 124 14.46 3.46 8.52
N GLU A 125 13.99 2.63 9.44
CA GLU A 125 14.61 1.34 9.69
C GLU A 125 13.74 0.14 9.33
N GLU A 126 12.45 0.31 9.08
CA GLU A 126 11.55 -0.81 8.90
C GLU A 126 10.31 -0.45 8.09
N MET A 127 9.79 -1.43 7.38
CA MET A 127 8.56 -1.29 6.61
C MET A 127 7.40 -1.96 7.34
N TYR A 128 6.24 -1.32 7.31
CA TYR A 128 5.03 -1.80 7.97
C TYR A 128 3.89 -1.86 6.97
N GLY A 129 3.13 -2.96 7.03
CA GLY A 129 1.90 -3.11 6.26
C GLY A 129 0.69 -3.24 7.19
N PRO A 130 -0.49 -3.56 6.61
CA PRO A 130 -1.74 -3.67 7.38
C PRO A 130 -1.70 -4.68 8.53
N ASP A 131 -0.94 -5.74 8.39
CA ASP A 131 -0.79 -6.78 9.42
C ASP A 131 0.01 -6.30 10.63
N ARG A 132 0.71 -5.18 10.50
CA ARG A 132 1.53 -4.60 11.56
C ARG A 132 1.13 -3.15 11.86
N SER A 133 -0.13 -2.83 11.68
CA SER A 133 -0.60 -1.45 11.83
C SER A 133 -0.46 -0.90 13.24
N ASP A 134 -0.66 -1.73 14.27
CA ASP A 134 -0.45 -1.31 15.65
C ASP A 134 1.03 -1.08 15.94
N ALA A 135 1.89 -1.94 15.43
CA ALA A 135 3.34 -1.79 15.57
C ALA A 135 3.83 -0.51 14.90
N LEU A 136 3.23 -0.16 13.76
CA LEU A 136 3.53 1.09 13.05
C LEU A 136 3.26 2.30 13.95
N LEU A 137 2.07 2.38 14.53
CA LEU A 137 1.71 3.52 15.38
C LEU A 137 2.63 3.60 16.60
N ALA A 138 2.95 2.47 17.20
CA ALA A 138 3.88 2.43 18.33
C ALA A 138 5.29 2.88 17.92
N ALA A 139 5.73 2.49 16.73
CA ALA A 139 7.05 2.90 16.23
C ALA A 139 7.12 4.40 15.99
N ILE A 140 6.07 4.99 15.42
CA ILE A 140 6.01 6.44 15.22
C ILE A 140 6.04 7.17 16.56
N ASP A 141 5.28 6.72 17.53
CA ASP A 141 5.27 7.32 18.88
C ASP A 141 6.65 7.27 19.51
N ARG A 142 7.37 6.15 19.37
CA ARG A 142 8.73 6.04 19.89
C ARG A 142 9.68 7.03 19.23
N LEU A 143 9.60 7.17 17.91
CA LEU A 143 10.45 8.09 17.17
C LEU A 143 10.15 9.55 17.50
N LEU A 144 8.91 9.84 17.89
CA LEU A 144 8.52 11.18 18.31
C LEU A 144 8.73 11.41 19.81
N GLY A 145 9.16 10.40 20.54
CA GLY A 145 9.36 10.51 21.99
C GLY A 145 8.08 10.55 22.80
N LEU A 146 6.99 10.02 22.27
CA LEU A 146 5.68 10.01 22.91
C LEU A 146 5.40 8.71 23.66
N ALA A 147 6.24 7.71 23.50
CA ALA A 147 6.07 6.41 24.15
C ALA A 147 7.06 6.23 25.28
#